data_0aa913467bd7bad4a21ac0862a58d246
#
_entry.id   0aa913467bd7bad4a21ac0862a58d246
#
_cell.length_a   1.000
_cell.length_b   1.000
_cell.length_c   1.000
_cell.angle_alpha   90.00
_cell.angle_beta   90.00
_cell.angle_gamma   90.00
#
_symmetry.space_group_name_H-M   'P 1'
#
loop_
_entity.id
_entity.type
_entity.pdbx_description
1 polymer ?
#
loop_
_entity_poly.entity_id
_entity_poly.type
_entity_poly.pdbx_seq_one_letter_code
_entity_poly.pdbx_strand_id
1 'polypeptide(L)'
;LLPIIRTQASRCMDCGIPFCHQGCPLGNIIPEWNDLVWRDDWDAAIERLHATNNFPEFTGRLCPAPCEAACVLAINSDAVTIKQVELQTIDHAWERGWVVPQPPATKTGKKVAVVGSGPAGLAAAQQLTRVGHDVTVFERADRIGGLLRYGIPEFKMEKFRLDRRLAQMEAEGTVFRPDTNVGTDVTVEQLTTEFDAVVLAGGATAARDLPAPGREFTGIHQAMEYLPWRSEERRVGKECELKC
;
A
#
# COMPACT_ATOMS: atom_id res chain seq x y z
N LEU A 1 0.13 -21.66 -11.54
CA LEU A 1 -0.65 -20.42 -11.51
C LEU A 1 -0.23 -19.46 -12.63
N LEU A 2 1.10 -19.24 -12.86
CA LEU A 2 1.60 -18.27 -13.86
C LEU A 2 1.06 -18.47 -15.29
N PRO A 3 0.90 -19.70 -15.83
CA PRO A 3 0.29 -19.88 -17.16
C PRO A 3 -1.14 -19.34 -17.25
N ILE A 4 -1.94 -19.47 -16.20
CA ILE A 4 -3.30 -18.93 -16.14
C ILE A 4 -3.25 -17.39 -16.15
N ILE A 5 -2.35 -16.80 -15.39
CA ILE A 5 -2.16 -15.35 -15.35
C ILE A 5 -1.71 -14.81 -16.70
N ARG A 6 -0.79 -15.48 -17.41
CA ARG A 6 -0.42 -15.12 -18.77
C ARG A 6 -1.61 -15.17 -19.73
N THR A 7 -2.45 -16.20 -19.61
CA THR A 7 -3.69 -16.29 -20.40
C THR A 7 -4.65 -15.15 -20.09
N GLN A 8 -4.76 -14.71 -18.83
CA GLN A 8 -5.57 -13.54 -18.50
C GLN A 8 -4.96 -12.24 -19.04
N ALA A 9 -3.66 -12.07 -18.92
CA ALA A 9 -2.95 -10.90 -19.45
C ALA A 9 -3.10 -10.80 -20.98
N SER A 10 -3.06 -11.93 -21.72
CA SER A 10 -3.22 -11.97 -23.18
C SER A 10 -4.59 -11.51 -23.67
N ARG A 11 -5.59 -11.46 -22.78
CA ARG A 11 -6.92 -10.93 -23.13
C ARG A 11 -6.97 -9.40 -23.23
N CYS A 12 -5.90 -8.72 -22.79
CA CYS A 12 -5.78 -7.28 -22.90
C CYS A 12 -5.73 -6.89 -24.39
N MET A 13 -6.62 -5.97 -24.80
CA MET A 13 -6.75 -5.53 -26.19
C MET A 13 -5.77 -4.39 -26.55
N ASP A 14 -4.94 -3.96 -25.60
CA ASP A 14 -4.04 -2.82 -25.79
C ASP A 14 -4.76 -1.59 -26.37
N CYS A 15 -5.80 -1.15 -25.69
CA CYS A 15 -6.66 -0.06 -26.16
C CYS A 15 -5.85 1.24 -26.31
N GLY A 16 -5.95 1.91 -27.47
CA GLY A 16 -5.30 3.20 -27.72
C GLY A 16 -5.75 4.31 -26.75
N ILE A 17 -6.96 4.19 -26.19
CA ILE A 17 -7.44 4.97 -25.04
C ILE A 17 -7.69 3.97 -23.90
N PRO A 18 -6.74 3.79 -22.98
CA PRO A 18 -6.85 2.78 -21.94
C PRO A 18 -7.74 3.25 -20.78
N PHE A 19 -9.03 3.00 -20.84
CA PHE A 19 -9.96 3.36 -19.76
C PHE A 19 -9.60 2.73 -18.42
N CYS A 20 -9.01 1.54 -18.43
CA CYS A 20 -8.47 0.90 -17.22
C CYS A 20 -7.38 1.75 -16.54
N HIS A 21 -6.52 2.41 -17.31
CA HIS A 21 -5.52 3.36 -16.83
C HIS A 21 -6.20 4.58 -16.18
N GLN A 22 -7.19 5.15 -16.87
CA GLN A 22 -7.94 6.31 -16.35
C GLN A 22 -8.81 5.95 -15.14
N GLY A 23 -9.31 4.71 -15.08
CA GLY A 23 -10.07 4.20 -13.95
C GLY A 23 -9.21 3.89 -12.71
N CYS A 24 -7.89 3.84 -12.87
CA CYS A 24 -6.96 3.59 -11.75
C CYS A 24 -6.56 4.91 -11.09
N PRO A 25 -6.81 5.11 -9.77
CA PRO A 25 -6.39 6.32 -9.07
C PRO A 25 -4.88 6.57 -9.07
N LEU A 26 -4.06 5.51 -9.22
CA LEU A 26 -2.62 5.62 -9.36
C LEU A 26 -2.16 5.91 -10.80
N GLY A 27 -3.06 5.82 -11.78
CA GLY A 27 -2.70 5.94 -13.18
C GLY A 27 -1.78 4.80 -13.65
N ASN A 28 -2.01 3.57 -13.17
CA ASN A 28 -1.22 2.41 -13.55
C ASN A 28 -1.26 2.17 -15.06
N ILE A 29 -0.11 1.96 -15.67
CA ILE A 29 0.07 1.73 -17.12
C ILE A 29 -0.25 0.27 -17.47
N ILE A 30 -1.50 -0.09 -17.28
CA ILE A 30 -2.00 -1.47 -17.25
C ILE A 30 -1.77 -2.23 -18.55
N PRO A 31 -2.02 -1.69 -19.76
CA PRO A 31 -1.79 -2.42 -21.00
C PRO A 31 -0.34 -2.87 -21.17
N GLU A 32 0.62 -2.02 -20.81
CA GLU A 32 2.04 -2.30 -21.00
C GLU A 32 2.50 -3.49 -20.17
N TRP A 33 2.22 -3.52 -18.86
CA TRP A 33 2.64 -4.66 -18.06
C TRP A 33 1.79 -5.92 -18.30
N ASN A 34 0.55 -5.82 -18.81
CA ASN A 34 -0.20 -6.97 -19.29
C ASN A 34 0.48 -7.60 -20.51
N ASP A 35 0.93 -6.80 -21.48
CA ASP A 35 1.65 -7.29 -22.65
C ASP A 35 2.96 -8.00 -22.26
N LEU A 36 3.73 -7.41 -21.35
CA LEU A 36 4.97 -7.99 -20.84
C LEU A 36 4.72 -9.34 -20.13
N VAL A 37 3.70 -9.42 -19.26
CA VAL A 37 3.31 -10.68 -18.60
C VAL A 37 2.87 -11.72 -19.63
N TRP A 38 2.08 -11.35 -20.62
CA TRP A 38 1.69 -12.26 -21.69
C TRP A 38 2.91 -12.85 -22.42
N ARG A 39 3.90 -12.01 -22.72
CA ARG A 39 5.16 -12.43 -23.39
C ARG A 39 6.13 -13.18 -22.49
N ASP A 40 5.78 -13.42 -21.24
CA ASP A 40 6.63 -14.07 -20.24
C ASP A 40 7.81 -13.22 -19.76
N ASP A 41 7.77 -11.92 -19.99
CA ASP A 41 8.78 -10.95 -19.59
C ASP A 41 8.40 -10.32 -18.25
N TRP A 42 8.51 -11.12 -17.20
CA TRP A 42 8.10 -10.74 -15.84
C TRP A 42 9.02 -9.70 -15.21
N ASP A 43 10.28 -9.68 -15.59
CA ASP A 43 11.27 -8.73 -15.10
C ASP A 43 10.95 -7.30 -15.59
N ALA A 44 10.75 -7.15 -16.90
CA ALA A 44 10.27 -5.87 -17.44
C ALA A 44 8.86 -5.51 -16.92
N ALA A 45 8.00 -6.49 -16.69
CA ALA A 45 6.65 -6.25 -16.15
C ALA A 45 6.68 -5.64 -14.76
N ILE A 46 7.56 -6.12 -13.85
CA ILE A 46 7.66 -5.54 -12.49
C ILE A 46 8.27 -4.14 -12.52
N GLU A 47 9.23 -3.87 -13.38
CA GLU A 47 9.76 -2.51 -13.55
C GLU A 47 8.64 -1.55 -13.97
N ARG A 48 7.85 -1.96 -14.97
CA ARG A 48 6.76 -1.16 -15.48
C ARG A 48 5.64 -0.96 -14.46
N LEU A 49 5.35 -1.96 -13.65
CA LEU A 49 4.38 -1.88 -12.57
C LEU A 49 4.86 -0.92 -11.46
N HIS A 50 6.12 -1.01 -11.06
CA HIS A 50 6.72 -0.12 -10.05
C HIS A 50 6.86 1.33 -10.52
N ALA A 51 6.80 1.62 -11.82
CA ALA A 51 6.87 2.98 -12.33
C ALA A 51 5.73 3.88 -11.81
N THR A 52 4.58 3.31 -11.50
CA THR A 52 3.40 4.04 -11.01
C THR A 52 2.89 3.55 -9.66
N ASN A 53 3.28 2.36 -9.22
CA ASN A 53 2.79 1.73 -8.00
C ASN A 53 3.96 1.28 -7.10
N ASN A 54 4.10 1.93 -5.95
CA ASN A 54 5.14 1.58 -4.98
C ASN A 54 4.94 0.20 -4.35
N PHE A 55 3.68 -0.21 -4.14
CA PHE A 55 3.33 -1.36 -3.32
C PHE A 55 2.28 -2.28 -3.98
N PRO A 56 2.61 -2.91 -5.10
CA PRO A 56 1.66 -3.79 -5.81
C PRO A 56 1.18 -4.97 -4.96
N GLU A 57 1.96 -5.41 -3.97
CA GLU A 57 1.57 -6.46 -3.04
C GLU A 57 0.41 -6.05 -2.12
N PHE A 58 0.24 -4.73 -1.84
CA PHE A 58 -0.87 -4.23 -1.06
C PHE A 58 -2.08 -3.98 -1.95
N THR A 59 -1.90 -3.25 -3.04
CA THR A 59 -2.99 -2.94 -3.98
C THR A 59 -3.53 -4.20 -4.65
N GLY A 60 -2.68 -5.11 -5.07
CA GLY A 60 -3.08 -6.38 -5.67
C GLY A 60 -3.92 -7.29 -4.74
N ARG A 61 -3.85 -7.07 -3.41
CA ARG A 61 -4.67 -7.79 -2.43
C ARG A 61 -5.91 -7.01 -1.99
N LEU A 62 -5.79 -5.70 -1.83
CA LEU A 62 -6.76 -4.88 -1.09
C LEU A 62 -7.60 -3.95 -1.97
N CYS A 63 -7.09 -3.58 -3.15
CA CYS A 63 -7.78 -2.65 -4.05
C CYS A 63 -9.10 -3.25 -4.55
N PRO A 64 -10.19 -2.45 -4.63
CA PRO A 64 -11.45 -2.89 -5.23
C PRO A 64 -11.39 -3.02 -6.76
N ALA A 65 -10.25 -2.73 -7.38
CA ALA A 65 -9.98 -2.87 -8.81
C ALA A 65 -10.92 -2.06 -9.72
N PRO A 66 -11.03 -0.74 -9.56
CA PRO A 66 -11.86 0.08 -10.46
C PRO A 66 -11.36 0.02 -11.92
N CYS A 67 -10.11 -0.34 -12.13
CA CYS A 67 -9.56 -0.62 -13.45
C CYS A 67 -10.25 -1.78 -14.19
N GLU A 68 -10.67 -2.82 -13.47
CA GLU A 68 -11.44 -3.94 -14.05
C GLU A 68 -12.84 -3.49 -14.45
N ALA A 69 -13.51 -2.67 -13.63
CA ALA A 69 -14.79 -2.08 -13.96
C ALA A 69 -14.71 -1.14 -15.19
N ALA A 70 -13.56 -0.49 -15.40
CA ALA A 70 -13.29 0.39 -16.53
C ALA A 70 -12.72 -0.35 -17.76
N CYS A 71 -12.50 -1.64 -17.68
CA CYS A 71 -11.96 -2.42 -18.80
C CYS A 71 -12.97 -2.49 -19.95
N VAL A 72 -12.56 -2.05 -21.14
CA VAL A 72 -13.41 -2.03 -22.34
C VAL A 72 -13.90 -3.43 -22.70
N LEU A 73 -13.10 -4.46 -22.46
CA LEU A 73 -13.49 -5.85 -22.69
C LEU A 73 -14.75 -6.24 -21.87
N ALA A 74 -14.96 -5.60 -20.73
CA ALA A 74 -16.12 -5.86 -19.87
C ALA A 74 -17.48 -5.48 -20.48
N ILE A 75 -17.49 -4.80 -21.63
CA ILE A 75 -18.73 -4.47 -22.35
C ILE A 75 -19.35 -5.73 -22.95
N ASN A 76 -18.54 -6.65 -23.47
CA ASN A 76 -19.00 -7.83 -24.22
C ASN A 76 -18.60 -9.16 -23.58
N SER A 77 -17.70 -9.14 -22.59
CA SER A 77 -17.10 -10.32 -21.97
C SER A 77 -16.69 -9.97 -20.53
N ASP A 78 -16.18 -10.93 -19.78
CA ASP A 78 -15.55 -10.63 -18.48
C ASP A 78 -14.31 -9.76 -18.67
N ALA A 79 -14.10 -8.80 -17.77
CA ALA A 79 -12.88 -7.98 -17.75
C ALA A 79 -11.62 -8.85 -17.66
N VAL A 80 -10.50 -8.30 -18.09
CA VAL A 80 -9.19 -8.84 -17.71
C VAL A 80 -9.06 -8.80 -16.18
N THR A 81 -8.58 -9.88 -15.56
CA THR A 81 -8.35 -9.92 -14.10
C THR A 81 -7.08 -9.14 -13.75
N ILE A 82 -7.13 -7.83 -13.95
CA ILE A 82 -6.01 -6.90 -13.88
C ILE A 82 -5.32 -6.96 -12.52
N LYS A 83 -6.13 -6.95 -11.46
CA LYS A 83 -5.64 -7.03 -10.08
C LYS A 83 -4.89 -8.34 -9.80
N GLN A 84 -5.31 -9.46 -10.39
CA GLN A 84 -4.62 -10.73 -10.22
C GLN A 84 -3.32 -10.77 -11.01
N VAL A 85 -3.27 -10.16 -12.18
CA VAL A 85 -2.02 -10.02 -12.95
C VAL A 85 -1.03 -9.17 -12.16
N GLU A 86 -1.45 -8.01 -11.64
CA GLU A 86 -0.65 -7.16 -10.75
C GLU A 86 -0.10 -7.94 -9.56
N LEU A 87 -0.97 -8.65 -8.85
CA LEU A 87 -0.60 -9.42 -7.66
C LEU A 87 0.43 -10.50 -7.96
N GLN A 88 0.23 -11.26 -9.02
CA GLN A 88 1.15 -12.34 -9.38
C GLN A 88 2.48 -11.80 -9.90
N THR A 89 2.48 -10.66 -10.56
CA THR A 89 3.71 -9.99 -11.02
C THR A 89 4.59 -9.63 -9.82
N ILE A 90 4.04 -9.00 -8.80
CA ILE A 90 4.84 -8.63 -7.61
C ILE A 90 5.24 -9.83 -6.77
N ASP A 91 4.34 -10.80 -6.56
CA ASP A 91 4.67 -11.99 -5.77
C ASP A 91 5.79 -12.79 -6.46
N HIS A 92 5.71 -12.99 -7.77
CA HIS A 92 6.76 -13.61 -8.56
C HIS A 92 8.10 -12.85 -8.49
N ALA A 93 8.05 -11.52 -8.59
CA ALA A 93 9.25 -10.69 -8.49
C ALA A 93 9.94 -10.81 -7.11
N TRP A 94 9.18 -10.90 -6.03
CA TRP A 94 9.72 -11.17 -4.70
C TRP A 94 10.33 -12.57 -4.60
N GLU A 95 9.69 -13.59 -5.14
CA GLU A 95 10.20 -14.98 -5.16
C GLU A 95 11.51 -15.09 -5.94
N ARG A 96 11.65 -14.31 -7.00
CA ARG A 96 12.86 -14.25 -7.83
C ARG A 96 13.96 -13.35 -7.27
N GLY A 97 13.70 -12.59 -6.21
CA GLY A 97 14.65 -11.65 -5.65
C GLY A 97 14.91 -10.40 -6.52
N TRP A 98 13.97 -10.05 -7.41
CA TRP A 98 14.08 -8.86 -8.25
C TRP A 98 13.71 -7.57 -7.51
N VAL A 99 12.92 -7.68 -6.45
CA VAL A 99 12.58 -6.53 -5.62
C VAL A 99 13.69 -6.31 -4.58
N VAL A 100 14.64 -5.48 -4.94
CA VAL A 100 15.81 -5.15 -4.12
C VAL A 100 15.76 -3.70 -3.63
N PRO A 101 16.48 -3.36 -2.54
CA PRO A 101 16.64 -1.97 -2.13
C PRO A 101 17.28 -1.12 -3.24
N GLN A 102 16.78 0.09 -3.40
CA GLN A 102 17.28 1.08 -4.37
C GLN A 102 17.72 2.36 -3.63
N PRO A 103 18.87 2.31 -2.93
CA PRO A 103 19.38 3.49 -2.26
C PRO A 103 19.76 4.57 -3.28
N PRO A 104 19.58 5.85 -2.96
CA PRO A 104 19.90 6.94 -3.88
C PRO A 104 21.39 7.00 -4.19
N ALA A 105 21.73 7.25 -5.44
CA ALA A 105 23.12 7.43 -5.86
C ALA A 105 23.79 8.68 -5.26
N THR A 106 22.98 9.72 -5.01
CA THR A 106 23.45 11.00 -4.43
C THR A 106 22.45 11.50 -3.39
N LYS A 107 22.97 12.09 -2.32
CA LYS A 107 22.16 12.76 -1.31
C LYS A 107 21.95 14.22 -1.65
N THR A 108 20.74 14.73 -1.45
CA THR A 108 20.39 16.14 -1.68
C THR A 108 20.76 17.05 -0.52
N GLY A 109 21.03 16.46 0.66
CA GLY A 109 21.21 17.19 1.91
C GLY A 109 19.92 17.79 2.49
N LYS A 110 18.76 17.49 1.89
CA LYS A 110 17.46 17.93 2.37
C LYS A 110 16.83 16.89 3.30
N LYS A 111 16.26 17.37 4.39
CA LYS A 111 15.57 16.54 5.39
C LYS A 111 14.06 16.67 5.23
N VAL A 112 13.35 15.56 5.17
CA VAL A 112 11.89 15.54 5.05
C VAL A 112 11.28 14.72 6.17
N ALA A 113 10.32 15.31 6.89
CA ALA A 113 9.47 14.62 7.84
C ALA A 113 8.21 14.12 7.15
N VAL A 114 7.86 12.85 7.38
CA VAL A 114 6.57 12.29 6.96
C VAL A 114 5.79 11.93 8.22
N VAL A 115 4.62 12.53 8.41
CA VAL A 115 3.76 12.32 9.57
C VAL A 115 2.68 11.31 9.23
N GLY A 116 2.80 10.11 9.78
CA GLY A 116 1.92 8.97 9.51
C GLY A 116 2.55 7.94 8.58
N SER A 117 2.43 6.67 8.97
CA SER A 117 3.02 5.52 8.28
C SER A 117 2.00 4.65 7.53
N GLY A 118 0.82 5.18 7.24
CA GLY A 118 -0.14 4.53 6.35
C GLY A 118 0.39 4.43 4.91
N PRO A 119 -0.36 3.81 3.98
CA PRO A 119 0.08 3.60 2.59
C PRO A 119 0.57 4.88 1.90
N ALA A 120 -0.11 5.99 2.12
CA ALA A 120 0.25 7.28 1.53
C ALA A 120 1.59 7.80 2.06
N GLY A 121 1.79 7.75 3.39
CA GLY A 121 3.04 8.16 4.03
C GLY A 121 4.22 7.28 3.61
N LEU A 122 4.01 5.96 3.55
CA LEU A 122 5.04 5.03 3.09
C LEU A 122 5.43 5.28 1.62
N ALA A 123 4.45 5.51 0.73
CA ALA A 123 4.72 5.80 -0.68
C ALA A 123 5.51 7.11 -0.85
N ALA A 124 5.10 8.16 -0.16
CA ALA A 124 5.83 9.43 -0.15
C ALA A 124 7.26 9.25 0.39
N ALA A 125 7.41 8.54 1.52
CA ALA A 125 8.71 8.29 2.13
C ALA A 125 9.65 7.53 1.19
N GLN A 126 9.18 6.47 0.54
CA GLN A 126 9.99 5.69 -0.39
C GLN A 126 10.47 6.54 -1.57
N GLN A 127 9.58 7.28 -2.22
CA GLN A 127 9.95 8.11 -3.37
C GLN A 127 10.93 9.22 -2.97
N LEU A 128 10.69 9.89 -1.86
CA LEU A 128 11.56 10.95 -1.36
C LEU A 128 12.94 10.42 -0.95
N THR A 129 13.00 9.22 -0.34
CA THR A 129 14.27 8.56 -0.03
C THR A 129 15.04 8.22 -1.31
N ARG A 130 14.39 7.64 -2.31
CA ARG A 130 15.02 7.24 -3.59
C ARG A 130 15.56 8.41 -4.39
N VAL A 131 14.95 9.60 -4.31
CA VAL A 131 15.49 10.81 -4.94
C VAL A 131 16.60 11.48 -4.11
N GLY A 132 16.96 10.93 -2.95
CA GLY A 132 18.14 11.33 -2.20
C GLY A 132 17.91 12.22 -0.98
N HIS A 133 16.65 12.43 -0.56
CA HIS A 133 16.38 13.15 0.68
C HIS A 133 16.62 12.26 1.90
N ASP A 134 16.94 12.89 3.04
CA ASP A 134 16.96 12.22 4.34
C ASP A 134 15.56 12.24 4.93
N VAL A 135 14.88 11.09 4.88
CA VAL A 135 13.47 10.96 5.22
C VAL A 135 13.28 10.29 6.57
N THR A 136 12.51 10.93 7.44
CA THR A 136 12.06 10.36 8.72
C THR A 136 10.53 10.26 8.74
N VAL A 137 10.02 9.06 8.98
CA VAL A 137 8.59 8.79 9.12
C VAL A 137 8.25 8.70 10.61
N PHE A 138 7.34 9.55 11.06
CA PHE A 138 6.82 9.56 12.43
C PHE A 138 5.48 8.84 12.48
N GLU A 139 5.37 7.87 13.38
CA GLU A 139 4.15 7.11 13.61
C GLU A 139 3.79 7.10 15.09
N ARG A 140 2.55 7.47 15.42
CA ARG A 140 2.08 7.50 16.80
C ARG A 140 1.85 6.12 17.43
N ALA A 141 1.57 5.11 16.58
CA ALA A 141 1.39 3.73 17.02
C ALA A 141 2.75 3.04 17.24
N ASP A 142 2.74 1.94 17.99
CA ASP A 142 3.91 1.13 18.31
C ASP A 142 4.56 0.46 17.09
N ARG A 143 3.89 0.48 15.93
CA ARG A 143 4.36 -0.15 14.69
C ARG A 143 3.98 0.65 13.46
N ILE A 144 4.85 0.54 12.48
CA ILE A 144 4.69 1.15 11.16
C ILE A 144 3.64 0.41 10.34
N GLY A 145 2.85 1.16 9.53
CA GLY A 145 1.94 0.59 8.55
C GLY A 145 0.49 1.11 8.59
N GLY A 146 0.12 1.87 9.62
CA GLY A 146 -1.24 2.39 9.76
C GLY A 146 -2.31 1.30 9.63
N LEU A 147 -3.34 1.50 8.80
CA LEU A 147 -4.41 0.51 8.60
C LEU A 147 -3.95 -0.77 7.89
N LEU A 148 -2.83 -0.78 7.18
CA LEU A 148 -2.25 -2.02 6.67
C LEU A 148 -1.86 -2.96 7.83
N ARG A 149 -1.42 -2.39 8.95
CA ARG A 149 -1.06 -3.11 10.18
C ARG A 149 -2.28 -3.40 11.05
N TYR A 150 -3.06 -2.37 11.35
CA TYR A 150 -4.09 -2.40 12.39
C TYR A 150 -5.52 -2.56 11.87
N GLY A 151 -5.75 -2.37 10.56
CA GLY A 151 -7.10 -2.40 9.99
C GLY A 151 -7.38 -3.58 9.08
N ILE A 152 -6.35 -4.21 8.52
CA ILE A 152 -6.50 -5.31 7.55
C ILE A 152 -6.30 -6.65 8.25
N PRO A 153 -7.26 -7.58 8.20
CA PRO A 153 -7.11 -8.92 8.78
C PRO A 153 -6.00 -9.72 8.11
N GLU A 154 -5.33 -10.60 8.88
CA GLU A 154 -4.23 -11.43 8.42
C GLU A 154 -4.59 -12.32 7.22
N PHE A 155 -5.83 -12.82 7.17
CA PHE A 155 -6.30 -13.66 6.06
C PHE A 155 -6.47 -12.90 4.73
N LYS A 156 -6.51 -11.55 4.77
CA LYS A 156 -6.55 -10.71 3.56
C LYS A 156 -5.16 -10.30 3.10
N MET A 157 -4.28 -10.02 4.05
CA MET A 157 -2.90 -9.65 3.78
C MET A 157 -2.03 -9.99 4.98
N GLU A 158 -1.15 -10.96 4.82
CA GLU A 158 -0.20 -11.39 5.84
C GLU A 158 0.79 -10.26 6.16
N LYS A 159 1.03 -10.02 7.46
CA LYS A 159 1.84 -8.88 7.91
C LYS A 159 3.31 -9.00 7.53
N PHE A 160 3.82 -10.22 7.33
CA PHE A 160 5.19 -10.40 6.84
C PHE A 160 5.45 -9.67 5.51
N ARG A 161 4.43 -9.48 4.68
CA ARG A 161 4.55 -8.75 3.40
C ARG A 161 4.81 -7.25 3.64
N LEU A 162 4.15 -6.68 4.64
CA LEU A 162 4.42 -5.33 5.09
C LEU A 162 5.82 -5.23 5.71
N ASP A 163 6.16 -6.16 6.60
CA ASP A 163 7.47 -6.17 7.28
C ASP A 163 8.62 -6.28 6.27
N ARG A 164 8.48 -7.13 5.25
CA ARG A 164 9.45 -7.27 4.16
C ARG A 164 9.63 -5.96 3.39
N ARG A 165 8.54 -5.26 3.09
CA ARG A 165 8.60 -3.96 2.40
C ARG A 165 9.24 -2.88 3.26
N LEU A 166 8.93 -2.84 4.54
CA LEU A 166 9.55 -1.91 5.48
C LEU A 166 11.05 -2.13 5.58
N ALA A 167 11.49 -3.40 5.69
CA ALA A 167 12.93 -3.73 5.70
C ALA A 167 13.65 -3.27 4.42
N GLN A 168 12.98 -3.39 3.24
CA GLN A 168 13.52 -2.83 1.99
C GLN A 168 13.67 -1.31 2.07
N MET A 169 12.64 -0.59 2.55
CA MET A 169 12.68 0.87 2.68
C MET A 169 13.75 1.35 3.66
N GLU A 170 13.94 0.64 4.77
CA GLU A 170 15.04 0.89 5.72
C GLU A 170 16.39 0.72 5.05
N ALA A 171 16.57 -0.34 4.26
CA ALA A 171 17.78 -0.57 3.50
C ALA A 171 18.03 0.48 2.39
N GLU A 172 16.98 1.15 1.90
CA GLU A 172 17.07 2.31 1.01
C GLU A 172 17.48 3.60 1.74
N GLY A 173 17.30 3.66 3.08
CA GLY A 173 17.71 4.78 3.93
C GLY A 173 16.53 5.54 4.57
N THR A 174 15.29 5.04 4.47
CA THR A 174 14.15 5.60 5.21
C THR A 174 14.29 5.31 6.69
N VAL A 175 14.12 6.31 7.54
CA VAL A 175 14.16 6.18 9.01
C VAL A 175 12.73 6.13 9.54
N PHE A 176 12.39 5.10 10.30
CA PHE A 176 11.10 4.97 10.96
C PHE A 176 11.19 5.29 12.45
N ARG A 177 10.25 6.11 12.95
CA ARG A 177 10.09 6.44 14.38
C ARG A 177 8.66 6.09 14.82
N PRO A 178 8.41 4.84 15.23
CA PRO A 178 7.16 4.47 15.91
C PRO A 178 7.09 5.11 17.31
N ASP A 179 5.96 4.96 18.00
CA ASP A 179 5.70 5.52 19.32
C ASP A 179 5.99 7.03 19.42
N THR A 180 5.79 7.76 18.31
CA THR A 180 6.11 9.20 18.23
C THR A 180 4.92 9.97 17.66
N ASN A 181 4.17 10.60 18.54
CA ASN A 181 2.99 11.39 18.17
C ASN A 181 3.37 12.85 17.91
N VAL A 182 3.26 13.27 16.67
CA VAL A 182 3.46 14.67 16.28
C VAL A 182 2.35 15.54 16.85
N GLY A 183 2.72 16.61 17.52
CA GLY A 183 1.84 17.50 18.27
C GLY A 183 1.90 17.29 19.79
N THR A 184 2.44 16.16 20.26
CA THR A 184 2.67 15.89 21.67
C THR A 184 4.13 15.57 21.97
N ASP A 185 4.72 14.56 21.29
CA ASP A 185 6.10 14.14 21.52
C ASP A 185 7.09 14.94 20.66
N VAL A 186 6.66 15.35 19.47
CA VAL A 186 7.39 16.24 18.57
C VAL A 186 6.50 17.43 18.22
N THR A 187 6.96 18.63 18.52
CA THR A 187 6.18 19.84 18.26
C THR A 187 6.28 20.29 16.80
N VAL A 188 5.35 21.15 16.39
CA VAL A 188 5.38 21.76 15.04
C VAL A 188 6.65 22.60 14.85
N GLU A 189 7.07 23.32 15.90
CA GLU A 189 8.28 24.13 15.90
C GLU A 189 9.53 23.28 15.69
N GLN A 190 9.60 22.12 16.35
CA GLN A 190 10.71 21.16 16.13
C GLN A 190 10.73 20.66 14.68
N LEU A 191 9.58 20.23 14.14
CA LEU A 191 9.52 19.78 12.76
C LEU A 191 9.95 20.85 11.76
N THR A 192 9.47 22.10 11.93
CA THR A 192 9.80 23.21 11.03
C THR A 192 11.24 23.71 11.17
N THR A 193 11.88 23.43 12.30
CA THR A 193 13.29 23.80 12.54
C THR A 193 14.25 22.72 12.05
N GLU A 194 13.90 21.44 12.22
CA GLU A 194 14.80 20.32 11.95
C GLU A 194 14.67 19.80 10.50
N PHE A 195 13.55 20.05 9.83
CA PHE A 195 13.25 19.53 8.50
C PHE A 195 13.01 20.65 7.49
N ASP A 196 13.45 20.44 6.26
CA ASP A 196 13.22 21.35 5.13
C ASP A 196 11.78 21.29 4.61
N ALA A 197 11.11 20.15 4.80
CA ALA A 197 9.72 19.94 4.39
C ALA A 197 9.01 18.92 5.29
N VAL A 198 7.68 19.05 5.38
CA VAL A 198 6.83 18.16 6.15
C VAL A 198 5.68 17.63 5.25
N VAL A 199 5.52 16.33 5.19
CA VAL A 199 4.40 15.65 4.51
C VAL A 199 3.41 15.16 5.56
N LEU A 200 2.17 15.64 5.51
CA LEU A 200 1.10 15.19 6.41
C LEU A 200 0.32 14.04 5.76
N ALA A 201 0.45 12.84 6.31
CA ALA A 201 -0.19 11.60 5.84
C ALA A 201 -0.86 10.83 7.00
N GLY A 202 -1.41 11.55 7.98
CA GLY A 202 -1.96 11.01 9.23
C GLY A 202 -3.27 10.24 9.10
N GLY A 203 -3.86 10.15 7.90
CA GLY A 203 -5.15 9.52 7.66
C GLY A 203 -6.33 10.29 8.25
N ALA A 204 -7.52 9.67 8.25
CA ALA A 204 -8.75 10.22 8.81
C ALA A 204 -9.14 9.41 10.05
N THR A 205 -8.90 9.95 11.24
CA THR A 205 -9.17 9.29 12.52
C THR A 205 -10.41 9.82 13.24
N ALA A 206 -10.90 11.02 12.84
CA ALA A 206 -12.16 11.53 13.32
C ALA A 206 -13.32 10.77 12.66
N ALA A 207 -14.07 10.02 13.47
CA ALA A 207 -15.19 9.23 12.98
C ALA A 207 -16.34 10.14 12.50
N ARG A 208 -16.93 9.80 11.35
CA ARG A 208 -18.28 10.27 11.01
C ARG A 208 -19.28 9.34 11.66
N ASP A 209 -20.11 9.90 12.51
CA ASP A 209 -21.18 9.10 13.10
C ASP A 209 -22.39 9.01 12.17
N LEU A 210 -23.13 7.91 12.26
CA LEU A 210 -24.39 7.71 11.56
C LEU A 210 -25.52 7.93 12.57
N PRO A 211 -26.24 9.08 12.52
CA PRO A 211 -27.35 9.36 13.40
C PRO A 211 -28.57 8.53 12.98
N ALA A 212 -28.63 7.28 13.41
CA ALA A 212 -29.72 6.34 13.14
C ALA A 212 -30.32 5.85 14.46
N PRO A 213 -31.63 5.50 14.51
CA PRO A 213 -32.22 4.87 15.68
C PRO A 213 -31.45 3.62 16.10
N GLY A 214 -31.17 3.50 17.39
CA GLY A 214 -30.39 2.39 17.94
C GLY A 214 -28.89 2.66 18.03
N ARG A 215 -28.39 3.82 17.58
CA ARG A 215 -26.96 4.16 17.68
C ARG A 215 -26.44 4.21 19.12
N GLU A 216 -27.34 4.43 20.06
CA GLU A 216 -27.09 4.44 21.52
C GLU A 216 -26.90 3.07 22.14
N PHE A 217 -27.17 1.97 21.43
CA PHE A 217 -27.02 0.62 21.97
C PHE A 217 -25.52 0.25 22.17
N THR A 218 -25.29 -0.56 23.19
CA THR A 218 -23.95 -1.12 23.46
C THR A 218 -23.54 -2.10 22.36
N GLY A 219 -22.23 -2.16 22.07
CA GLY A 219 -21.67 -3.03 21.04
C GLY A 219 -21.63 -2.42 19.64
N ILE A 220 -22.03 -1.15 19.50
CA ILE A 220 -21.89 -0.39 18.24
C ILE A 220 -20.63 0.46 18.34
N HIS A 221 -19.58 0.08 17.62
CA HIS A 221 -18.26 0.69 17.67
C HIS A 221 -17.92 1.42 16.39
N GLN A 222 -17.08 2.44 16.49
CA GLN A 222 -16.46 3.06 15.33
C GLN A 222 -15.38 2.14 14.76
N ALA A 223 -15.23 2.15 13.43
CA ALA A 223 -14.29 1.25 12.73
C ALA A 223 -12.86 1.40 13.24
N MET A 224 -12.41 2.63 13.50
CA MET A 224 -11.05 2.90 13.99
C MET A 224 -10.78 2.42 15.42
N GLU A 225 -11.83 2.15 16.20
CA GLU A 225 -11.73 1.53 17.52
C GLU A 225 -11.76 0.00 17.41
N TYR A 226 -12.67 -0.51 16.58
CA TYR A 226 -12.91 -1.95 16.44
C TYR A 226 -11.81 -2.69 15.69
N LEU A 227 -11.32 -2.11 14.59
CA LEU A 227 -10.33 -2.77 13.71
C LEU A 227 -8.99 -3.06 14.41
N PRO A 228 -8.40 -2.15 15.22
CA PRO A 228 -7.20 -2.45 15.99
C PRO A 228 -7.37 -3.62 16.94
N TRP A 229 -8.47 -3.69 17.67
CA TRP A 229 -8.77 -4.80 18.59
C TRP A 229 -8.76 -6.15 17.86
N ARG A 230 -9.45 -6.24 16.72
CA ARG A 230 -9.54 -7.47 15.95
C ARG A 230 -8.20 -7.87 15.30
N SER A 231 -7.38 -6.91 14.96
CA SER A 231 -6.04 -7.16 14.45
C SER A 231 -5.10 -7.68 15.54
N GLU A 232 -5.22 -7.18 16.78
CA GLU A 232 -4.40 -7.58 17.92
C GLU A 232 -4.81 -8.93 18.50
N GLU A 233 -6.10 -9.25 18.62
CA GLU A 233 -6.59 -10.53 19.10
C GLU A 233 -5.98 -11.74 18.36
N ARG A 234 -5.77 -11.61 17.05
CA ARG A 234 -5.12 -12.65 16.23
C ARG A 234 -3.62 -12.78 16.48
N ARG A 235 -2.96 -11.72 16.94
CA ARG A 235 -1.52 -11.74 17.20
C ARG A 235 -1.15 -12.50 18.48
N VAL A 236 -2.06 -12.58 19.42
CA VAL A 236 -1.78 -13.15 20.77
C VAL A 236 -2.07 -14.66 20.81
N GLY A 237 -2.51 -15.29 19.72
CA GLY A 237 -2.83 -16.72 19.71
C GLY A 237 -3.93 -17.12 20.71
N LYS A 238 -4.72 -16.14 21.18
CA LYS A 238 -5.91 -16.42 21.95
C LYS A 238 -6.94 -16.98 21.00
N GLU A 239 -7.05 -18.30 21.00
CA GLU A 239 -8.18 -18.98 20.44
C GLU A 239 -9.45 -18.30 20.95
N CYS A 240 -10.40 -18.13 20.04
CA CYS A 240 -11.67 -17.51 20.29
C CYS A 240 -12.35 -18.23 21.46
N GLU A 241 -12.20 -17.74 22.67
CA GLU A 241 -13.13 -18.03 23.75
C GLU A 241 -14.43 -17.27 23.46
N LEU A 242 -15.13 -17.69 22.43
CA LEU A 242 -16.54 -17.41 22.28
C LEU A 242 -17.24 -18.25 23.36
N LYS A 243 -17.40 -17.67 24.52
CA LYS A 243 -18.48 -18.09 25.41
C LYS A 243 -19.78 -17.66 24.73
N CYS A 244 -20.44 -18.63 24.11
CA CYS A 244 -21.85 -18.52 23.77
C CYS A 244 -22.69 -18.32 25.04
#